data_ff5890646aceecad73ea5cd8db3380ef
#
_entry.id   ff5890646aceecad73ea5cd8db3380ef
#
_cell.length_a   1.000
_cell.length_b   1.000
_cell.length_c   1.000
_cell.angle_alpha   90.00
_cell.angle_beta   90.00
_cell.angle_gamma   90.00
#
_symmetry.space_group_name_H-M   'P 1'
#
loop_
_entity.id
_entity.type
_entity.pdbx_description
1 polymer ?
#
loop_
_entity_poly.entity_id
_entity_poly.type
_entity_poly.pdbx_seq_one_letter_code
_entity_poly.pdbx_strand_id
1 'polypeptide(L)'
;VSIIILDLDNCIANDEWRIKEIDWEQDNPTARYHNYHGLAAFDEPGNTDLFNCLVPHDIVVFTARPKFYGAPTAEWLKRNGINFSLLFMRDNNDHTHSKELKRRFLVELIQGMGVDPGKIVCAYDDRDDVVEMYKKLGIPAEVRKIHDTCAYTAPSKILLTHQEQ
;
A
#
# COMPACT_ATOMS: atom_id res chain seq x y z
N VAL A 1 -10.91 15.29 15.99
CA VAL A 1 -11.30 14.40 14.91
C VAL A 1 -10.39 13.17 14.94
N SER A 2 -10.96 11.98 14.85
CA SER A 2 -10.23 10.72 14.83
C SER A 2 -9.76 10.38 13.41
N ILE A 3 -8.67 9.61 13.30
CA ILE A 3 -7.98 9.32 12.06
C ILE A 3 -7.93 7.81 11.84
N ILE A 4 -8.15 7.39 10.60
CA ILE A 4 -7.85 6.05 10.11
C ILE A 4 -6.72 6.15 9.09
N ILE A 5 -5.69 5.31 9.24
CA ILE A 5 -4.65 5.10 8.23
C ILE A 5 -5.07 3.92 7.36
N LEU A 6 -5.02 4.09 6.04
CA LEU A 6 -5.55 3.13 5.09
C LEU A 6 -4.54 2.83 3.99
N ASP A 7 -4.21 1.55 3.82
CA ASP A 7 -3.49 1.04 2.66
C ASP A 7 -4.43 0.79 1.48
N LEU A 8 -3.88 0.64 0.28
CA LEU A 8 -4.66 0.43 -0.95
C LEU A 8 -4.54 -0.99 -1.50
N ASP A 9 -3.41 -1.34 -2.09
CA ASP A 9 -3.25 -2.58 -2.85
C ASP A 9 -3.38 -3.80 -1.96
N ASN A 10 -4.24 -4.75 -2.35
CA ASN A 10 -4.62 -5.94 -1.58
C ASN A 10 -5.29 -5.64 -0.22
N CYS A 11 -5.52 -4.38 0.12
CA CYS A 11 -6.27 -3.99 1.32
C CYS A 11 -7.70 -3.58 0.98
N ILE A 12 -7.87 -2.52 0.19
CA ILE A 12 -9.18 -2.05 -0.30
C ILE A 12 -9.27 -2.00 -1.82
N ALA A 13 -8.15 -2.07 -2.53
CA ALA A 13 -8.07 -2.19 -3.99
C ALA A 13 -7.67 -3.61 -4.36
N ASN A 14 -8.51 -4.29 -5.14
CA ASN A 14 -8.21 -5.65 -5.58
C ASN A 14 -7.25 -5.61 -6.77
N ASP A 15 -5.97 -5.82 -6.47
CA ASP A 15 -4.88 -5.78 -7.43
C ASP A 15 -4.49 -7.17 -7.99
N GLU A 16 -5.16 -8.23 -7.58
CA GLU A 16 -4.84 -9.61 -7.96
C GLU A 16 -4.73 -9.80 -9.47
N TRP A 17 -5.69 -9.24 -10.22
CA TRP A 17 -5.77 -9.38 -11.67
C TRP A 17 -4.58 -8.76 -12.43
N ARG A 18 -3.89 -7.77 -11.85
CA ARG A 18 -2.75 -7.07 -12.46
C ARG A 18 -1.38 -7.50 -11.92
N ILE A 19 -1.32 -8.44 -10.97
CA ILE A 19 -0.02 -8.96 -10.44
C ILE A 19 0.81 -9.58 -11.55
N LYS A 20 0.19 -10.23 -12.53
CA LYS A 20 0.84 -10.80 -13.72
C LYS A 20 1.58 -9.78 -14.59
N GLU A 21 1.26 -8.50 -14.43
CA GLU A 21 1.90 -7.40 -15.16
C GLU A 21 3.22 -6.94 -14.51
N ILE A 22 3.62 -7.55 -13.38
CA ILE A 22 4.93 -7.31 -12.77
C ILE A 22 5.97 -8.02 -13.61
N ASP A 23 6.89 -7.24 -14.19
CA ASP A 23 7.98 -7.78 -15.03
C ASP A 23 9.18 -8.17 -14.16
N TRP A 24 9.20 -9.41 -13.71
CA TRP A 24 10.25 -9.93 -12.83
C TRP A 24 11.62 -10.03 -13.48
N GLU A 25 11.71 -9.90 -14.81
CA GLU A 25 12.99 -9.89 -15.54
C GLU A 25 13.68 -8.52 -15.49
N GLN A 26 12.93 -7.47 -15.09
CA GLN A 26 13.50 -6.14 -14.93
C GLN A 26 14.25 -5.99 -13.62
N ASP A 27 15.51 -5.57 -13.69
CA ASP A 27 16.33 -5.29 -12.49
C ASP A 27 15.90 -3.98 -11.81
N ASN A 28 15.51 -2.98 -12.61
CA ASN A 28 15.05 -1.69 -12.10
C ASN A 28 13.62 -1.81 -11.56
N PRO A 29 13.39 -1.60 -10.24
CA PRO A 29 12.05 -1.71 -9.66
C PRO A 29 11.03 -0.76 -10.26
N THR A 30 11.42 0.44 -10.70
CA THR A 30 10.50 1.37 -11.36
C THR A 30 9.94 0.80 -12.66
N ALA A 31 10.80 0.22 -13.49
CA ALA A 31 10.37 -0.43 -14.74
C ALA A 31 9.59 -1.72 -14.43
N ARG A 32 10.04 -2.51 -13.44
CA ARG A 32 9.41 -3.77 -13.03
C ARG A 32 7.93 -3.61 -12.72
N TYR A 33 7.55 -2.57 -11.99
CA TYR A 33 6.19 -2.35 -11.53
C TYR A 33 5.39 -1.35 -12.37
N HIS A 34 5.95 -0.86 -13.49
CA HIS A 34 5.31 0.21 -14.27
C HIS A 34 3.90 -0.17 -14.75
N ASN A 35 3.77 -1.30 -15.42
CA ASN A 35 2.46 -1.75 -15.91
C ASN A 35 1.51 -2.09 -14.76
N TYR A 36 2.01 -2.75 -13.72
CA TYR A 36 1.23 -3.08 -12.54
C TYR A 36 0.59 -1.84 -11.91
N HIS A 37 1.36 -0.78 -11.67
CA HIS A 37 0.83 0.47 -11.12
C HIS A 37 -0.03 1.24 -12.13
N GLY A 38 0.33 1.21 -13.40
CA GLY A 38 -0.40 1.90 -14.46
C GLY A 38 -1.85 1.42 -14.63
N LEU A 39 -2.15 0.19 -14.25
CA LEU A 39 -3.48 -0.41 -14.34
C LEU A 39 -4.32 -0.23 -13.06
N ALA A 40 -3.77 0.34 -12.01
CA ALA A 40 -4.41 0.41 -10.69
C ALA A 40 -5.74 1.19 -10.66
N ALA A 41 -5.95 2.12 -11.60
CA ALA A 41 -7.19 2.86 -11.73
C ALA A 41 -8.42 1.97 -12.05
N PHE A 42 -8.19 0.76 -12.53
CA PHE A 42 -9.24 -0.19 -12.92
C PHE A 42 -9.53 -1.26 -11.86
N ASP A 43 -8.89 -1.19 -10.69
CA ASP A 43 -9.14 -2.14 -9.61
C ASP A 43 -10.59 -2.06 -9.11
N GLU A 44 -11.18 -3.23 -8.87
CA GLU A 44 -12.42 -3.30 -8.11
C GLU A 44 -12.13 -3.09 -6.62
N PRO A 45 -13.03 -2.45 -5.86
CA PRO A 45 -12.87 -2.34 -4.42
C PRO A 45 -13.06 -3.69 -3.73
N GLY A 46 -12.30 -3.90 -2.64
CA GLY A 46 -12.45 -5.06 -1.77
C GLY A 46 -12.52 -4.63 -0.32
N ASN A 47 -12.81 -5.56 0.58
CA ASN A 47 -13.05 -5.27 2.00
C ASN A 47 -14.02 -4.10 2.21
N THR A 48 -15.09 -4.06 1.44
CA THR A 48 -16.05 -2.95 1.41
C THR A 48 -16.82 -2.76 2.72
N ASP A 49 -16.79 -3.74 3.60
CA ASP A 49 -17.25 -3.62 4.99
C ASP A 49 -16.52 -2.52 5.75
N LEU A 50 -15.23 -2.30 5.46
CA LEU A 50 -14.46 -1.20 6.04
C LEU A 50 -15.02 0.17 5.68
N PHE A 51 -15.59 0.34 4.49
CA PHE A 51 -16.05 1.65 4.02
C PHE A 51 -17.11 2.27 4.94
N ASN A 52 -17.94 1.43 5.57
CA ASN A 52 -18.91 1.88 6.56
C ASN A 52 -18.24 2.34 7.87
N CYS A 53 -17.06 1.80 8.16
CA CYS A 53 -16.28 2.17 9.34
C CYS A 53 -15.43 3.43 9.16
N LEU A 54 -15.22 3.87 7.90
CA LEU A 54 -14.41 5.04 7.61
C LEU A 54 -15.08 6.36 7.99
N VAL A 55 -16.41 6.40 7.95
CA VAL A 55 -17.18 7.58 8.36
C VAL A 55 -17.48 7.47 9.87
N PRO A 56 -17.25 8.49 10.68
CA PRO A 56 -16.92 9.89 10.38
C PRO A 56 -15.45 10.29 10.50
N HIS A 57 -14.52 9.35 10.29
CA HIS A 57 -13.09 9.57 10.52
C HIS A 57 -12.44 10.37 9.38
N ASP A 58 -11.34 11.06 9.70
CA ASP A 58 -10.42 11.56 8.68
C ASP A 58 -9.58 10.39 8.15
N ILE A 59 -9.55 10.24 6.83
CA ILE A 59 -8.81 9.17 6.18
C ILE A 59 -7.45 9.68 5.72
N VAL A 60 -6.39 9.04 6.19
CA VAL A 60 -5.02 9.26 5.73
C VAL A 60 -4.58 8.00 4.98
N VAL A 61 -4.29 8.14 3.70
CA VAL A 61 -3.87 7.01 2.86
C VAL A 61 -2.35 6.89 2.85
N PHE A 62 -1.83 5.70 3.18
CA PHE A 62 -0.42 5.33 3.06
C PHE A 62 -0.29 4.24 2.00
N THR A 63 0.28 4.57 0.86
CA THR A 63 0.46 3.60 -0.23
C THR A 63 1.90 3.54 -0.73
N ALA A 64 2.34 2.34 -1.09
CA ALA A 64 3.64 2.13 -1.73
C ALA A 64 3.62 2.44 -3.24
N ARG A 65 2.49 2.87 -3.79
CA ARG A 65 2.42 3.34 -5.19
C ARG A 65 3.30 4.58 -5.35
N PRO A 66 4.08 4.68 -6.43
CA PRO A 66 4.85 5.89 -6.73
C PRO A 66 3.97 7.12 -6.99
N LYS A 67 4.45 8.30 -6.63
CA LYS A 67 3.78 9.59 -6.85
C LYS A 67 3.39 9.85 -8.30
N PHE A 68 4.10 9.25 -9.25
CA PHE A 68 3.76 9.28 -10.67
C PHE A 68 2.30 8.86 -10.95
N TYR A 69 1.77 7.97 -10.12
CA TYR A 69 0.39 7.46 -10.22
C TYR A 69 -0.58 8.17 -9.26
N GLY A 70 -0.23 9.37 -8.80
CA GLY A 70 -1.01 10.12 -7.82
C GLY A 70 -2.41 10.51 -8.31
N ALA A 71 -2.51 11.07 -9.53
CA ALA A 71 -3.79 11.48 -10.09
C ALA A 71 -4.78 10.31 -10.26
N PRO A 72 -4.43 9.18 -10.91
CA PRO A 72 -5.33 8.03 -11.01
C PRO A 72 -5.65 7.38 -9.66
N THR A 73 -4.72 7.42 -8.71
CA THR A 73 -4.97 6.92 -7.35
C THR A 73 -6.01 7.77 -6.63
N ALA A 74 -5.87 9.09 -6.66
CA ALA A 74 -6.83 10.01 -6.05
C ALA A 74 -8.21 9.91 -6.70
N GLU A 75 -8.27 9.76 -8.02
CA GLU A 75 -9.52 9.56 -8.75
C GLU A 75 -10.20 8.25 -8.35
N TRP A 76 -9.45 7.16 -8.24
CA TRP A 76 -9.96 5.86 -7.80
C TRP A 76 -10.59 5.95 -6.40
N LEU A 77 -9.90 6.60 -5.46
CA LEU A 77 -10.41 6.82 -4.09
C LEU A 77 -11.74 7.58 -4.10
N LYS A 78 -11.80 8.70 -4.83
CA LYS A 78 -13.02 9.51 -4.93
C LYS A 78 -14.18 8.75 -5.58
N ARG A 79 -13.91 8.01 -6.66
CA ARG A 79 -14.92 7.22 -7.38
C ARG A 79 -15.51 6.13 -6.51
N ASN A 80 -14.74 5.58 -5.58
CA ASN A 80 -15.19 4.58 -4.62
C ASN A 80 -15.74 5.19 -3.31
N GLY A 81 -15.96 6.50 -3.25
CA GLY A 81 -16.57 7.18 -2.11
C GLY A 81 -15.63 7.37 -0.91
N ILE A 82 -14.32 7.24 -1.10
CA ILE A 82 -13.34 7.42 -0.04
C ILE A 82 -12.83 8.86 -0.06
N ASN A 83 -13.35 9.66 0.85
CA ASN A 83 -12.91 11.03 1.07
C ASN A 83 -11.68 11.02 1.98
N PHE A 84 -10.51 11.18 1.40
CA PHE A 84 -9.25 11.22 2.12
C PHE A 84 -8.79 12.65 2.38
N SER A 85 -8.18 12.88 3.54
CA SER A 85 -7.59 14.17 3.91
C SER A 85 -6.15 14.29 3.42
N LEU A 86 -5.38 13.19 3.47
CA LEU A 86 -3.98 13.13 3.08
C LEU A 86 -3.71 11.84 2.30
N LEU A 87 -2.83 11.94 1.33
CA LEU A 87 -2.35 10.82 0.52
C LEU A 87 -0.81 10.82 0.52
N PHE A 88 -0.22 9.86 1.22
CA PHE A 88 1.22 9.63 1.24
C PHE A 88 1.56 8.54 0.21
N MET A 89 2.44 8.87 -0.70
CA MET A 89 2.88 8.00 -1.78
C MET A 89 4.41 7.90 -1.81
N ARG A 90 4.91 6.80 -2.32
CA ARG A 90 6.33 6.58 -2.56
C ARG A 90 6.89 7.62 -3.53
N ASP A 91 8.07 8.18 -3.25
CA ASP A 91 8.80 8.97 -4.24
C ASP A 91 9.19 8.09 -5.44
N ASN A 92 9.19 8.66 -6.65
CA ASN A 92 9.26 7.87 -7.89
C ASN A 92 10.49 6.97 -8.01
N ASN A 93 11.61 7.37 -7.44
CA ASN A 93 12.86 6.61 -7.48
C ASN A 93 13.24 6.03 -6.10
N ASP A 94 12.32 6.02 -5.14
CA ASP A 94 12.53 5.42 -3.84
C ASP A 94 12.15 3.93 -3.89
N HIS A 95 13.11 3.06 -3.58
CA HIS A 95 12.93 1.61 -3.57
C HIS A 95 12.95 1.02 -2.16
N THR A 96 12.73 1.86 -1.16
CA THR A 96 12.63 1.45 0.25
C THR A 96 11.53 0.40 0.43
N HIS A 97 11.81 -0.62 1.22
CA HIS A 97 10.83 -1.64 1.57
C HIS A 97 9.57 -1.03 2.20
N SER A 98 8.40 -1.57 1.89
CA SER A 98 7.10 -1.00 2.27
C SER A 98 6.95 -0.73 3.76
N LYS A 99 7.44 -1.62 4.62
CA LYS A 99 7.43 -1.45 6.08
C LYS A 99 8.17 -0.18 6.51
N GLU A 100 9.39 0.01 6.03
CA GLU A 100 10.20 1.19 6.35
C GLU A 100 9.63 2.46 5.72
N LEU A 101 9.11 2.37 4.51
CA LEU A 101 8.43 3.47 3.84
C LEU A 101 7.24 3.97 4.67
N LYS A 102 6.37 3.07 5.10
CA LYS A 102 5.18 3.41 5.88
C LYS A 102 5.53 3.89 7.30
N ARG A 103 6.63 3.39 7.86
CA ARG A 103 7.18 3.95 9.10
C ARG A 103 7.58 5.41 8.93
N ARG A 104 8.23 5.77 7.82
CA ARG A 104 8.59 7.17 7.51
C ARG A 104 7.35 8.03 7.31
N PHE A 105 6.32 7.53 6.64
CA PHE A 105 5.04 8.25 6.50
C PHE A 105 4.40 8.53 7.87
N LEU A 106 4.43 7.56 8.76
CA LEU A 106 3.90 7.73 10.12
C LEU A 106 4.69 8.80 10.89
N VAL A 107 6.02 8.78 10.80
CA VAL A 107 6.89 9.79 11.44
C VAL A 107 6.57 11.18 10.87
N GLU A 108 6.42 11.33 9.56
CA GLU A 108 6.04 12.60 8.95
C GLU A 108 4.65 13.07 9.42
N LEU A 109 3.68 12.18 9.49
CA LEU A 109 2.34 12.51 9.98
C LEU A 109 2.37 13.02 11.42
N ILE A 110 3.09 12.33 12.31
CA ILE A 110 3.12 12.64 13.74
C ILE A 110 4.08 13.80 14.04
N GLN A 111 5.33 13.71 13.60
CA GLN A 111 6.37 14.68 13.94
C GLN A 111 6.42 15.87 12.98
N GLY A 112 6.29 15.60 11.68
CA GLY A 112 6.33 16.65 10.65
C GLY A 112 5.07 17.49 10.61
N MET A 113 3.90 16.87 10.70
CA MET A 113 2.60 17.54 10.61
C MET A 113 1.94 17.79 11.96
N GLY A 114 2.50 17.29 13.06
CA GLY A 114 2.02 17.52 14.42
C GLY A 114 0.72 16.79 14.78
N VAL A 115 0.42 15.69 14.09
CA VAL A 115 -0.76 14.87 14.41
C VAL A 115 -0.55 14.13 15.72
N ASP A 116 -1.52 14.24 16.65
CA ASP A 116 -1.53 13.49 17.88
C ASP A 116 -1.75 11.99 17.58
N PRO A 117 -0.79 11.11 17.92
CA PRO A 117 -0.93 9.67 17.68
C PRO A 117 -2.13 9.06 18.40
N GLY A 118 -2.59 9.64 19.50
CA GLY A 118 -3.78 9.21 20.23
C GLY A 118 -5.09 9.38 19.43
N LYS A 119 -5.08 10.17 18.36
CA LYS A 119 -6.21 10.33 17.46
C LYS A 119 -6.29 9.26 16.37
N ILE A 120 -5.23 8.48 16.16
CA ILE A 120 -5.21 7.39 15.20
C ILE A 120 -5.92 6.19 15.82
N VAL A 121 -7.14 5.92 15.38
CA VAL A 121 -7.99 4.86 15.97
C VAL A 121 -7.67 3.48 15.41
N CYS A 122 -7.24 3.39 14.15
CA CYS A 122 -6.75 2.15 13.55
C CYS A 122 -5.97 2.43 12.25
N ALA A 123 -4.99 1.58 11.97
CA ALA A 123 -4.33 1.48 10.68
C ALA A 123 -4.66 0.12 10.04
N TYR A 124 -5.08 0.13 8.78
CA TYR A 124 -5.38 -1.08 8.01
C TYR A 124 -4.34 -1.28 6.92
N ASP A 125 -3.77 -2.46 6.85
CA ASP A 125 -2.76 -2.83 5.87
C ASP A 125 -2.88 -4.33 5.54
N ASP A 126 -2.49 -4.75 4.35
CA ASP A 126 -2.51 -6.16 3.96
C ASP A 126 -1.27 -6.92 4.46
N ARG A 127 -0.22 -6.23 4.87
CA ARG A 127 1.07 -6.81 5.25
C ARG A 127 1.19 -6.98 6.77
N ASP A 128 1.44 -8.22 7.19
CA ASP A 128 1.65 -8.53 8.62
C ASP A 128 2.82 -7.74 9.22
N ASP A 129 3.93 -7.58 8.48
CA ASP A 129 5.11 -6.85 8.96
C ASP A 129 4.87 -5.35 9.14
N VAL A 130 4.01 -4.75 8.31
CA VAL A 130 3.60 -3.35 8.43
C VAL A 130 2.69 -3.16 9.65
N VAL A 131 1.69 -4.02 9.80
CA VAL A 131 0.78 -3.98 10.96
C VAL A 131 1.54 -4.17 12.27
N GLU A 132 2.50 -5.10 12.30
CA GLU A 132 3.36 -5.29 13.47
C GLU A 132 4.18 -4.04 13.79
N MET A 133 4.71 -3.36 12.78
CA MET A 133 5.43 -2.09 12.94
C MET A 133 4.54 -1.04 13.58
N TYR A 134 3.30 -0.87 13.12
CA TYR A 134 2.35 0.07 13.72
C TYR A 134 2.10 -0.24 15.18
N LYS A 135 1.82 -1.50 15.51
CA LYS A 135 1.56 -1.94 16.89
C LYS A 135 2.75 -1.69 17.81
N LYS A 136 3.97 -1.95 17.34
CA LYS A 136 5.21 -1.67 18.11
C LYS A 136 5.39 -0.18 18.39
N LEU A 137 4.86 0.69 17.53
CA LEU A 137 4.88 2.14 17.73
C LEU A 137 3.66 2.67 18.49
N GLY A 138 2.82 1.78 19.04
CA GLY A 138 1.66 2.15 19.84
C GLY A 138 0.43 2.55 19.02
N ILE A 139 0.40 2.28 17.72
CA ILE A 139 -0.73 2.57 16.84
C ILE A 139 -1.60 1.31 16.72
N PRO A 140 -2.90 1.38 17.06
CA PRO A 140 -3.83 0.28 16.79
C PRO A 140 -3.84 -0.06 15.31
N ALA A 141 -3.72 -1.34 14.96
CA ALA A 141 -3.65 -1.75 13.57
C ALA A 141 -4.24 -3.15 13.37
N GLU A 142 -4.75 -3.39 12.17
CA GLU A 142 -5.40 -4.64 11.77
C GLU A 142 -4.96 -5.04 10.36
N VAL A 143 -4.65 -6.34 10.18
CA VAL A 143 -4.38 -6.91 8.85
C VAL A 143 -5.69 -7.07 8.09
N ARG A 144 -5.74 -6.52 6.88
CA ARG A 144 -6.85 -6.71 5.93
C ARG A 144 -6.29 -7.08 4.57
N LYS A 145 -6.61 -8.29 4.12
CA LYS A 145 -6.19 -8.86 2.84
C LYS A 145 -7.42 -9.14 1.99
N ILE A 146 -7.33 -8.90 0.68
CA ILE A 146 -8.33 -9.33 -0.31
C ILE A 146 -7.97 -10.71 -0.83
N HIS A 147 -6.67 -10.96 -1.05
CA HIS A 147 -6.13 -12.22 -1.55
C HIS A 147 -4.85 -12.58 -0.81
N ASP A 148 -4.32 -13.78 -1.08
CA ASP A 148 -3.06 -14.22 -0.50
C ASP A 148 -1.88 -13.43 -1.10
N THR A 149 -1.02 -12.87 -0.23
CA THR A 149 0.12 -12.05 -0.65
C THR A 149 1.31 -12.84 -1.17
N CYS A 150 1.29 -14.19 -1.13
CA CYS A 150 2.34 -15.04 -1.68
C CYS A 150 2.62 -14.79 -3.17
N ALA A 151 1.66 -14.21 -3.90
CA ALA A 151 1.80 -13.89 -5.32
C ALA A 151 2.88 -12.81 -5.61
N TYR A 152 3.34 -12.06 -4.62
CA TYR A 152 4.36 -11.01 -4.78
C TYR A 152 5.82 -11.53 -4.68
N THR A 153 6.02 -12.81 -4.44
CA THR A 153 7.37 -13.38 -4.42
C THR A 153 7.87 -13.60 -5.84
N ALA A 154 9.06 -13.07 -6.13
CA ALA A 154 9.72 -13.35 -7.40
C ALA A 154 9.86 -14.87 -7.58
N PRO A 155 9.64 -15.40 -8.79
CA PRO A 155 9.94 -16.80 -9.06
C PRO A 155 11.42 -17.08 -8.70
N SER A 156 11.65 -18.15 -7.98
CA SER A 156 13.02 -18.58 -7.65
C SER A 156 13.80 -18.69 -8.95
N LYS A 157 14.90 -17.96 -9.09
CA LYS A 157 15.82 -18.16 -10.20
C LYS A 157 16.31 -19.59 -10.08
N ILE A 158 15.82 -20.48 -10.93
CA ILE A 158 16.40 -21.80 -11.10
C ILE A 158 17.78 -21.56 -11.69
N LEU A 159 18.81 -21.71 -10.88
CA LEU A 159 20.18 -21.80 -11.35
C LEU A 159 20.26 -23.06 -12.22
N LEU A 160 20.09 -22.87 -13.53
CA LEU A 160 20.51 -23.88 -14.49
C LEU A 160 22.05 -23.92 -14.42
N THR A 161 22.57 -24.81 -13.56
CA THR A 161 23.94 -25.21 -13.65
C THR A 161 24.08 -25.99 -14.96
N HIS A 162 24.59 -25.34 -15.98
CA HIS A 162 25.12 -26.03 -17.12
C HIS A 162 26.31 -26.84 -16.60
N GLN A 163 26.13 -28.14 -16.43
CA GLN A 163 27.23 -29.08 -16.42
C GLN A 163 27.64 -29.24 -17.89
N GLU A 164 28.73 -28.59 -18.25
CA GLU A 164 29.47 -28.93 -19.44
C GLU A 164 30.08 -30.33 -19.21
N GLN A 165 29.73 -31.27 -20.08
CA GLN A 165 30.52 -32.48 -20.38
C GLN A 165 31.21 -32.31 -21.71
#